data_5759433a5b2279208fb95909929957c4
#
_entry.id   5759433a5b2279208fb95909929957c4
#
_cell.length_a   1.000
_cell.length_b   1.000
_cell.length_c   1.000
_cell.angle_alpha   90.00
_cell.angle_beta   90.00
_cell.angle_gamma   90.00
#
_symmetry.space_group_name_H-M   'P 1'
#
loop_
_entity.id
_entity.type
_entity.pdbx_description
1 polymer ?
#
loop_
_entity_poly.entity_id
_entity_poly.type
_entity_poly.pdbx_seq_one_letter_code
_entity_poly.pdbx_strand_id
1 'polypeptide(L)'
;MRLLLLGGPRFLGRGIADAALARGHDVTFFNRGKTNPELYPHVERLVGERAGDLAELRGRIWDAVIDTSGYLPGAVRVAAEALAGSGLYCFVSSISVYADFSGTKDEDSTLAELGDLPDDEVTDESYGPLKALCEDTVRQVFEMRSLACGRGSSRARTTRPVASRTGPTGSHAAARCSLRHLLSG
;
A
#
# COMPACT_ATOMS: atom_id res chain seq x y z
N MET A 1 3.31 11.04 14.35
CA MET A 1 3.75 9.77 13.73
C MET A 1 4.77 10.08 12.65
N ARG A 2 5.75 9.22 12.47
CA ARG A 2 6.70 9.26 11.36
C ARG A 2 6.14 8.43 10.20
N LEU A 3 5.86 9.09 9.08
CA LEU A 3 5.22 8.46 7.92
C LEU A 3 6.19 8.47 6.73
N LEU A 4 6.35 7.31 6.09
CA LEU A 4 7.06 7.19 4.82
C LEU A 4 6.05 7.07 3.67
N LEU A 5 6.15 7.96 2.67
CA LEU A 5 5.42 7.86 1.43
C LEU A 5 6.34 7.32 0.33
N LEU A 6 6.12 6.08 -0.09
CA LEU A 6 6.75 5.52 -1.29
C LEU A 6 5.99 6.01 -2.52
N GLY A 7 6.63 6.88 -3.30
CA GLY A 7 6.06 7.54 -4.46
C GLY A 7 6.20 9.05 -4.42
N GLY A 8 5.71 9.69 -5.46
CA GLY A 8 5.83 11.14 -5.61
C GLY A 8 4.62 11.92 -5.07
N PRO A 9 4.77 13.23 -4.84
CA PRO A 9 3.67 14.14 -4.54
C PRO A 9 2.84 14.40 -5.81
N ARG A 10 2.13 13.39 -6.26
CA ARG A 10 1.22 13.44 -7.39
C ARG A 10 -0.13 12.88 -6.96
N PHE A 11 -1.22 13.52 -7.36
CA PHE A 11 -2.60 13.12 -7.10
C PHE A 11 -2.84 12.58 -5.68
N LEU A 12 -2.97 11.25 -5.50
CA LEU A 12 -3.24 10.64 -4.20
C LEU A 12 -2.11 10.87 -3.19
N GLY A 13 -0.85 10.73 -3.60
CA GLY A 13 0.31 10.97 -2.73
C GLY A 13 0.35 12.39 -2.20
N ARG A 14 -0.07 13.39 -3.00
CA ARG A 14 -0.21 14.77 -2.56
C ARG A 14 -1.32 14.93 -1.51
N GLY A 15 -2.52 14.37 -1.78
CA GLY A 15 -3.63 14.44 -0.83
C GLY A 15 -3.31 13.78 0.52
N ILE A 16 -2.55 12.67 0.50
CA ILE A 16 -2.10 11.99 1.72
C ILE A 16 -1.10 12.86 2.47
N ALA A 17 -0.11 13.44 1.77
CA ALA A 17 0.89 14.31 2.39
C ALA A 17 0.24 15.56 3.03
N ASP A 18 -0.65 16.23 2.29
CA ASP A 18 -1.39 17.40 2.81
C ASP A 18 -2.16 17.04 4.08
N ALA A 19 -2.86 15.90 4.07
CA ALA A 19 -3.64 15.45 5.22
C ALA A 19 -2.78 15.06 6.43
N ALA A 20 -1.62 14.44 6.19
CA ALA A 20 -0.68 14.06 7.23
C ALA A 20 -0.02 15.27 7.88
N LEU A 21 0.49 16.20 7.07
CA LEU A 21 1.14 17.43 7.54
C LEU A 21 0.16 18.32 8.32
N ALA A 22 -1.08 18.45 7.84
CA ALA A 22 -2.13 19.20 8.54
C ALA A 22 -2.47 18.64 9.94
N ARG A 23 -2.14 17.36 10.19
CA ARG A 23 -2.29 16.70 11.49
C ARG A 23 -1.01 16.68 12.33
N GLY A 24 0.04 17.34 11.87
CA GLY A 24 1.31 17.41 12.58
C GLY A 24 2.13 16.11 12.52
N HIS A 25 1.90 15.26 11.52
CA HIS A 25 2.73 14.09 11.31
C HIS A 25 4.04 14.47 10.61
N ASP A 26 5.10 13.74 10.93
CA ASP A 26 6.40 13.85 10.28
C ASP A 26 6.40 12.99 9.02
N VAL A 27 6.50 13.62 7.85
CA VAL A 27 6.39 12.97 6.55
C VAL A 27 7.76 12.91 5.88
N THR A 28 8.12 11.75 5.38
CA THR A 28 9.29 11.53 4.52
C THR A 28 8.82 10.98 3.18
N PHE A 29 9.29 11.54 2.07
CA PHE A 29 9.09 10.96 0.75
C PHE A 29 10.26 10.07 0.36
N PHE A 30 9.97 8.94 -0.30
CA PHE A 30 10.96 8.18 -1.06
C PHE A 30 10.52 8.06 -2.51
N ASN A 31 11.29 8.64 -3.42
CA ASN A 31 11.00 8.63 -4.85
C ASN A 31 12.24 9.01 -5.67
N ARG A 32 12.11 8.99 -7.00
CA ARG A 32 13.20 9.32 -7.94
C ARG A 32 13.52 10.83 -8.05
N GLY A 33 12.84 11.68 -7.31
CA GLY A 33 13.04 13.15 -7.36
C GLY A 33 12.59 13.85 -8.65
N LYS A 34 11.94 13.14 -9.59
CA LYS A 34 11.63 13.66 -10.94
C LYS A 34 10.27 14.36 -11.03
N THR A 35 9.33 14.04 -10.15
CA THR A 35 7.94 14.56 -10.22
C THR A 35 7.72 15.58 -9.13
N ASN A 36 7.33 16.79 -9.51
CA ASN A 36 7.05 17.92 -8.63
C ASN A 36 8.10 18.07 -7.50
N PRO A 37 9.39 18.17 -7.84
CA PRO A 37 10.46 18.25 -6.83
C PRO A 37 10.36 19.49 -5.95
N GLU A 38 9.72 20.55 -6.42
CA GLU A 38 9.50 21.82 -5.74
C GLU A 38 8.41 21.76 -4.66
N LEU A 39 7.52 20.76 -4.70
CA LEU A 39 6.48 20.62 -3.70
C LEU A 39 7.05 20.13 -2.36
N TYR A 40 6.56 20.68 -1.28
CA TYR A 40 6.95 20.35 0.09
C TYR A 40 8.45 20.55 0.37
N PRO A 41 8.99 21.78 0.19
CA PRO A 41 10.43 22.06 0.36
C PRO A 41 10.95 21.82 1.78
N HIS A 42 10.05 21.74 2.76
CA HIS A 42 10.39 21.48 4.19
C HIS A 42 10.23 20.01 4.59
N VAL A 43 9.78 19.14 3.68
CA VAL A 43 9.58 17.72 3.94
C VAL A 43 10.81 16.94 3.45
N GLU A 44 11.33 16.06 4.30
CA GLU A 44 12.46 15.20 3.94
C GLU A 44 12.13 14.39 2.67
N ARG A 45 13.07 14.36 1.75
CA ARG A 45 12.98 13.57 0.53
C ARG A 45 14.23 12.71 0.38
N LEU A 46 14.03 11.42 0.45
CA LEU A 46 15.02 10.41 0.14
C LEU A 46 14.91 10.08 -1.35
N VAL A 47 16.02 10.20 -2.06
CA VAL A 47 16.04 9.95 -3.51
C VAL A 47 16.62 8.57 -3.78
N GLY A 48 15.87 7.76 -4.50
CA GLY A 48 16.29 6.40 -4.85
C GLY A 48 15.35 5.75 -5.83
N GLU A 49 15.73 4.56 -6.29
CA GLU A 49 14.92 3.74 -7.18
C GLU A 49 14.46 2.47 -6.46
N ARG A 50 13.14 2.22 -6.47
CA ARG A 50 12.51 1.10 -5.77
C ARG A 50 13.07 -0.28 -6.17
N ALA A 51 13.40 -0.45 -7.45
CA ALA A 51 13.90 -1.72 -7.98
C ALA A 51 15.40 -1.96 -7.70
N GLY A 52 16.12 -0.98 -7.16
CA GLY A 52 17.57 -1.09 -7.01
C GLY A 52 18.14 -0.41 -5.78
N ASP A 53 18.12 0.91 -5.74
CA ASP A 53 18.78 1.67 -4.67
C ASP A 53 17.83 2.06 -3.55
N LEU A 54 17.86 1.27 -2.48
CA LEU A 54 17.13 1.51 -1.23
C LEU A 54 18.06 1.86 -0.06
N ALA A 55 19.31 2.27 -0.32
CA ALA A 55 20.30 2.55 0.71
C ALA A 55 19.78 3.56 1.75
N GLU A 56 19.08 4.59 1.28
CA GLU A 56 18.51 5.65 2.12
C GLU A 56 17.38 5.16 3.06
N LEU A 57 16.77 4.01 2.79
CA LEU A 57 15.71 3.40 3.62
C LEU A 57 16.27 2.43 4.67
N ARG A 58 17.46 1.89 4.44
CA ARG A 58 18.02 0.83 5.29
C ARG A 58 18.30 1.34 6.70
N GLY A 59 17.86 0.55 7.69
CA GLY A 59 18.06 0.87 9.11
C GLY A 59 17.15 1.99 9.64
N ARG A 60 16.28 2.55 8.80
CA ARG A 60 15.29 3.55 9.23
C ARG A 60 13.95 2.85 9.50
N ILE A 61 13.23 3.39 10.47
CA ILE A 61 11.93 2.83 10.92
C ILE A 61 10.90 3.95 10.90
N TRP A 62 9.72 3.65 10.39
CA TRP A 62 8.56 4.53 10.38
C TRP A 62 7.38 3.89 11.13
N ASP A 63 6.49 4.72 11.68
CA ASP A 63 5.26 4.25 12.31
C ASP A 63 4.31 3.65 11.26
N ALA A 64 4.28 4.27 10.06
CA ALA A 64 3.58 3.72 8.92
C ALA A 64 4.28 4.05 7.60
N VAL A 65 4.20 3.11 6.67
CA VAL A 65 4.62 3.22 5.27
C VAL A 65 3.37 3.26 4.39
N ILE A 66 3.27 4.24 3.51
CA ILE A 66 2.17 4.37 2.56
C ILE A 66 2.74 4.26 1.15
N ASP A 67 2.39 3.20 0.46
CA ASP A 67 2.92 2.87 -0.86
C ASP A 67 1.92 3.20 -1.96
N THR A 68 2.20 4.27 -2.70
CA THR A 68 1.38 4.74 -3.82
C THR A 68 1.95 4.37 -5.19
N SER A 69 3.07 3.67 -5.23
CA SER A 69 3.85 3.44 -6.47
C SER A 69 4.29 1.99 -6.69
N GLY A 70 3.68 1.03 -6.01
CA GLY A 70 3.93 -0.39 -6.21
C GLY A 70 3.18 -0.95 -7.42
N TYR A 71 3.91 -1.40 -8.44
CA TYR A 71 3.35 -1.98 -9.67
C TYR A 71 3.87 -3.39 -9.96
N LEU A 72 5.11 -3.68 -9.61
CA LEU A 72 5.78 -4.95 -9.85
C LEU A 72 6.04 -5.67 -8.52
N PRO A 73 5.63 -6.94 -8.36
CA PRO A 73 5.77 -7.69 -7.10
C PRO A 73 7.21 -7.78 -6.60
N GLY A 74 8.18 -7.99 -7.51
CA GLY A 74 9.60 -8.03 -7.16
C GLY A 74 10.10 -6.73 -6.54
N ALA A 75 9.76 -5.59 -7.14
CA ALA A 75 10.15 -4.28 -6.61
C ALA A 75 9.42 -3.95 -5.29
N VAL A 76 8.18 -4.40 -5.14
CA VAL A 76 7.42 -4.26 -3.88
C VAL A 76 8.05 -5.11 -2.79
N ARG A 77 8.48 -6.34 -3.09
CA ARG A 77 9.15 -7.24 -2.15
C ARG A 77 10.42 -6.62 -1.58
N VAL A 78 11.30 -6.16 -2.46
CA VAL A 78 12.58 -5.53 -2.05
C VAL A 78 12.34 -4.34 -1.12
N ALA A 79 11.36 -3.48 -1.45
CA ALA A 79 11.00 -2.34 -0.61
C ALA A 79 10.36 -2.78 0.72
N ALA A 80 9.46 -3.75 0.71
CA ALA A 80 8.80 -4.25 1.91
C ALA A 80 9.80 -4.89 2.88
N GLU A 81 10.72 -5.72 2.37
CA GLU A 81 11.78 -6.34 3.18
C GLU A 81 12.73 -5.30 3.80
N ALA A 82 13.12 -4.27 3.04
CA ALA A 82 13.94 -3.18 3.57
C ALA A 82 13.24 -2.39 4.69
N LEU A 83 11.92 -2.39 4.72
CA LEU A 83 11.06 -1.67 5.65
C LEU A 83 10.38 -2.55 6.70
N ALA A 84 10.72 -3.85 6.78
CA ALA A 84 10.03 -4.83 7.64
C ALA A 84 10.04 -4.48 9.14
N GLY A 85 11.01 -3.66 9.59
CA GLY A 85 11.06 -3.12 10.95
C GLY A 85 10.05 -2.02 11.25
N SER A 86 9.37 -1.47 10.24
CA SER A 86 8.37 -0.41 10.40
C SER A 86 7.03 -0.95 10.95
N GLY A 87 6.16 -0.04 11.42
CA GLY A 87 4.88 -0.41 12.02
C GLY A 87 3.89 -0.98 11.02
N LEU A 88 3.09 -0.13 10.37
CA LEU A 88 2.06 -0.52 9.40
C LEU A 88 2.55 -0.29 7.97
N TYR A 89 2.21 -1.19 7.05
CA TYR A 89 2.38 -0.99 5.61
C TYR A 89 1.02 -0.86 4.92
N CYS A 90 0.72 0.32 4.42
CA CYS A 90 -0.49 0.61 3.65
C CYS A 90 -0.17 0.62 2.16
N PHE A 91 -0.60 -0.40 1.45
CA PHE A 91 -0.43 -0.52 0.01
C PHE A 91 -1.63 0.06 -0.75
N VAL A 92 -1.39 1.02 -1.63
CA VAL A 92 -2.44 1.56 -2.50
C VAL A 92 -2.62 0.63 -3.69
N SER A 93 -3.70 -0.11 -3.66
CA SER A 93 -4.09 -1.05 -4.71
C SER A 93 -5.02 -0.42 -5.75
N SER A 94 -5.77 -1.25 -6.47
CA SER A 94 -6.73 -0.87 -7.52
C SER A 94 -7.93 -1.80 -7.48
N ILE A 95 -9.08 -1.34 -7.98
CA ILE A 95 -10.22 -2.24 -8.24
C ILE A 95 -9.90 -3.28 -9.32
N SER A 96 -8.90 -2.99 -10.17
CA SER A 96 -8.45 -3.91 -11.23
C SER A 96 -7.90 -5.24 -10.71
N VAL A 97 -7.71 -5.37 -9.39
CA VAL A 97 -7.31 -6.65 -8.77
C VAL A 97 -8.40 -7.72 -8.84
N TYR A 98 -9.64 -7.36 -9.12
CA TYR A 98 -10.74 -8.33 -9.23
C TYR A 98 -10.81 -8.95 -10.62
N ALA A 99 -11.12 -10.26 -10.66
CA ALA A 99 -11.19 -11.03 -11.91
C ALA A 99 -12.30 -10.57 -12.86
N ASP A 100 -13.36 -10.01 -12.31
CA ASP A 100 -14.48 -9.46 -13.08
C ASP A 100 -15.04 -8.20 -12.42
N PHE A 101 -15.84 -7.42 -13.13
CA PHE A 101 -16.48 -6.19 -12.66
C PHE A 101 -18.01 -6.30 -12.61
N SER A 102 -18.56 -7.50 -12.74
CA SER A 102 -19.98 -7.74 -12.58
C SER A 102 -20.39 -7.62 -11.12
N GLY A 103 -21.32 -6.74 -10.79
CA GLY A 103 -21.83 -6.58 -9.43
C GLY A 103 -20.88 -5.93 -8.42
N THR A 104 -21.31 -5.92 -7.17
CA THR A 104 -20.53 -5.35 -6.05
C THR A 104 -19.38 -6.26 -5.68
N LYS A 105 -18.20 -5.70 -5.46
CA LYS A 105 -16.99 -6.41 -5.01
C LYS A 105 -16.74 -6.18 -3.53
N ASP A 106 -16.24 -7.22 -2.86
CA ASP A 106 -15.85 -7.24 -1.46
C ASP A 106 -14.49 -7.94 -1.27
N GLU A 107 -14.10 -8.16 -0.04
CA GLU A 107 -12.80 -8.75 0.29
C GLU A 107 -12.67 -10.23 -0.11
N ASP A 108 -13.80 -10.92 -0.31
CA ASP A 108 -13.85 -12.35 -0.65
C ASP A 108 -14.04 -12.57 -2.16
N SER A 109 -14.19 -11.48 -2.93
CA SER A 109 -14.35 -11.55 -4.39
C SER A 109 -13.07 -12.07 -5.06
N THR A 110 -13.25 -12.89 -6.10
CA THR A 110 -12.16 -13.53 -6.85
C THR A 110 -11.20 -12.49 -7.43
N LEU A 111 -9.90 -12.69 -7.19
CA LEU A 111 -8.85 -11.85 -7.75
C LEU A 111 -8.46 -12.31 -9.15
N ALA A 112 -7.97 -11.36 -9.94
CA ALA A 112 -7.38 -11.64 -11.23
C ALA A 112 -6.06 -12.38 -11.05
N GLU A 113 -5.84 -13.39 -11.90
CA GLU A 113 -4.63 -14.20 -11.92
C GLU A 113 -3.74 -13.80 -13.10
N LEU A 114 -2.43 -13.82 -12.89
CA LEU A 114 -1.45 -13.42 -13.90
C LEU A 114 -1.38 -14.45 -15.06
N GLY A 115 -1.58 -15.74 -14.76
CA GLY A 115 -1.46 -16.80 -15.75
C GLY A 115 -0.07 -16.84 -16.36
N ASP A 116 0.00 -16.89 -17.71
CA ASP A 116 1.24 -16.94 -18.47
C ASP A 116 1.84 -15.55 -18.80
N LEU A 117 1.23 -14.46 -18.28
CA LEU A 117 1.75 -13.10 -18.49
C LEU A 117 3.04 -12.86 -17.68
N PRO A 118 3.99 -12.06 -18.20
CA PRO A 118 5.22 -11.72 -17.47
C PRO A 118 4.92 -10.93 -16.19
N ASP A 119 5.69 -11.16 -15.15
CA ASP A 119 5.55 -10.49 -13.84
C ASP A 119 6.45 -9.26 -13.68
N ASP A 120 7.24 -8.95 -14.69
CA ASP A 120 8.19 -7.83 -14.74
C ASP A 120 7.78 -6.70 -15.71
N GLU A 121 6.66 -6.87 -16.43
CA GLU A 121 6.13 -5.87 -17.34
C GLU A 121 4.67 -5.51 -17.03
N VAL A 122 4.42 -4.19 -16.93
CA VAL A 122 3.07 -3.65 -16.68
C VAL A 122 2.40 -3.32 -18.01
N THR A 123 1.39 -4.10 -18.36
CA THR A 123 0.48 -3.87 -19.49
C THR A 123 -0.94 -3.65 -18.97
N ASP A 124 -1.88 -3.29 -19.84
CA ASP A 124 -3.29 -3.18 -19.47
C ASP A 124 -3.86 -4.51 -18.96
N GLU A 125 -3.38 -5.64 -19.49
CA GLU A 125 -3.81 -6.99 -19.11
C GLU A 125 -3.15 -7.46 -17.81
N SER A 126 -1.85 -7.21 -17.63
CA SER A 126 -1.09 -7.65 -16.44
C SER A 126 -1.29 -6.73 -15.23
N TYR A 127 -1.75 -5.49 -15.41
CA TYR A 127 -1.84 -4.49 -14.32
C TYR A 127 -2.65 -4.97 -13.12
N GLY A 128 -3.85 -5.51 -13.33
CA GLY A 128 -4.72 -6.01 -12.27
C GLY A 128 -4.10 -7.19 -11.52
N PRO A 129 -3.74 -8.27 -12.22
CA PRO A 129 -3.02 -9.41 -11.64
C PRO A 129 -1.75 -9.02 -10.89
N LEU A 130 -0.91 -8.15 -11.46
CA LEU A 130 0.32 -7.68 -10.81
C LEU A 130 0.02 -6.91 -9.52
N LYS A 131 -1.03 -6.10 -9.49
CA LYS A 131 -1.45 -5.40 -8.27
C LYS A 131 -1.93 -6.39 -7.20
N ALA A 132 -2.63 -7.47 -7.57
CA ALA A 132 -3.02 -8.53 -6.65
C ALA A 132 -1.80 -9.25 -6.06
N LEU A 133 -0.80 -9.57 -6.89
CA LEU A 133 0.47 -10.14 -6.43
C LEU A 133 1.27 -9.19 -5.53
N CYS A 134 1.22 -7.88 -5.79
CA CYS A 134 1.82 -6.89 -4.91
C CYS A 134 1.15 -6.87 -3.51
N GLU A 135 -0.18 -6.98 -3.44
CA GLU A 135 -0.89 -7.11 -2.17
C GLU A 135 -0.43 -8.34 -1.37
N ASP A 136 -0.32 -9.49 -2.05
CA ASP A 136 0.16 -10.72 -1.42
C ASP A 136 1.61 -10.61 -0.95
N THR A 137 2.46 -9.96 -1.74
CA THR A 137 3.85 -9.69 -1.39
C THR A 137 3.95 -8.88 -0.10
N VAL A 138 3.19 -7.79 0.02
CA VAL A 138 3.16 -6.96 1.23
C VAL A 138 2.63 -7.76 2.42
N ARG A 139 1.58 -8.57 2.21
CA ARG A 139 0.99 -9.42 3.25
C ARG A 139 1.99 -10.46 3.77
N GLN A 140 2.79 -11.06 2.90
CA GLN A 140 3.83 -12.03 3.29
C GLN A 140 4.91 -11.42 4.18
N VAL A 141 5.32 -10.16 3.92
CA VAL A 141 6.38 -9.48 4.69
C VAL A 141 5.85 -8.85 5.98
N PHE A 142 4.70 -8.20 5.92
CA PHE A 142 4.14 -7.45 7.05
C PHE A 142 3.04 -8.19 7.81
N GLU A 143 2.59 -9.33 7.32
CA GLU A 143 1.53 -10.16 7.94
C GLU A 143 0.30 -9.32 8.32
N MET A 144 -0.06 -9.31 9.62
CA MET A 144 -1.20 -8.57 10.16
C MET A 144 -1.00 -7.05 10.21
N ARG A 145 0.22 -6.57 9.95
CA ARG A 145 0.56 -5.14 9.90
C ARG A 145 0.47 -4.55 8.48
N SER A 146 -0.26 -5.20 7.60
CA SER A 146 -0.47 -4.75 6.23
C SER A 146 -1.92 -4.36 5.96
N LEU A 147 -2.10 -3.36 5.11
CA LEU A 147 -3.38 -2.86 4.66
C LEU A 147 -3.34 -2.61 3.16
N ALA A 148 -4.28 -3.17 2.40
CA ALA A 148 -4.46 -2.84 0.99
C ALA A 148 -5.68 -1.92 0.82
N CYS A 149 -5.49 -0.76 0.18
CA CYS A 149 -6.53 0.21 -0.13
C CYS A 149 -6.79 0.25 -1.64
N GLY A 150 -7.99 -0.15 -2.09
CA GLY A 150 -8.37 -0.13 -3.50
C GLY A 150 -8.95 1.22 -3.96
N ARG A 151 -8.76 1.56 -5.23
CA ARG A 151 -9.46 2.70 -5.85
C ARG A 151 -10.95 2.37 -5.99
N GLY A 152 -11.84 3.21 -5.46
CA GLY A 152 -13.28 3.14 -5.70
C GLY A 152 -14.12 2.41 -4.64
N SER A 153 -13.54 1.53 -3.83
CA SER A 153 -14.17 1.01 -2.62
C SER A 153 -13.15 1.11 -1.50
N SER A 154 -13.41 1.97 -0.54
CA SER A 154 -12.54 2.15 0.64
C SER A 154 -12.75 1.01 1.66
N ARG A 155 -12.61 -0.24 1.20
CA ARG A 155 -12.56 -1.39 2.09
C ARG A 155 -11.13 -1.85 2.26
N ALA A 156 -10.65 -1.77 3.46
CA ALA A 156 -9.39 -2.34 3.85
C ALA A 156 -9.55 -3.83 4.11
N ARG A 157 -8.70 -4.63 3.50
CA ARG A 157 -8.52 -6.02 3.95
C ARG A 157 -7.65 -6.00 5.19
N THR A 158 -8.28 -6.17 6.34
CA THR A 158 -7.59 -6.53 7.57
C THR A 158 -7.62 -8.04 7.66
N THR A 159 -6.50 -8.71 7.48
CA THR A 159 -6.41 -10.16 7.70
C THR A 159 -6.54 -10.43 9.20
N ARG A 160 -7.72 -10.89 9.63
CA ARG A 160 -7.91 -11.44 10.97
C ARG A 160 -7.22 -12.81 11.04
N PRO A 161 -6.51 -13.14 12.13
CA PRO A 161 -6.00 -14.49 12.31
C PRO A 161 -7.19 -15.46 12.40
N VAL A 162 -7.10 -16.56 11.68
CA VAL A 162 -8.01 -17.70 11.86
C VAL A 162 -7.69 -18.32 13.22
N ALA A 163 -8.33 -17.83 14.26
CA ALA A 163 -8.41 -18.56 15.52
C ALA A 163 -9.54 -19.59 15.36
N SER A 164 -9.18 -20.85 15.29
CA SER A 164 -10.12 -21.97 15.42
C SER A 164 -10.80 -21.87 16.78
N ARG A 165 -12.05 -21.41 16.80
CA ARG A 165 -12.98 -21.66 17.91
C ARG A 165 -14.40 -21.67 17.37
N THR A 166 -15.01 -22.84 17.50
CA THR A 166 -16.45 -23.13 17.40
C THR A 166 -17.27 -22.24 18.35
N GLY A 167 -18.34 -21.60 17.81
CA GLY A 167 -19.36 -20.92 18.60
C GLY A 167 -20.18 -19.91 17.79
N PRO A 168 -21.50 -19.82 17.98
CA PRO A 168 -22.43 -19.31 16.99
C PRO A 168 -22.75 -17.81 17.11
N THR A 169 -23.17 -17.25 15.96
CA THR A 169 -23.94 -16.01 15.77
C THR A 169 -23.42 -14.70 16.40
N GLY A 170 -22.92 -13.82 15.55
CA GLY A 170 -22.66 -12.43 15.90
C GLY A 170 -22.44 -11.57 14.65
N SER A 171 -23.31 -10.60 14.46
CA SER A 171 -23.43 -9.65 13.38
C SER A 171 -22.09 -9.11 12.86
N HIS A 172 -21.91 -9.18 11.53
CA HIS A 172 -20.80 -8.59 10.82
C HIS A 172 -20.87 -7.05 10.86
N ALA A 173 -20.12 -6.44 11.77
CA ALA A 173 -19.77 -5.04 11.67
C ALA A 173 -18.65 -4.92 10.62
N ALA A 174 -18.99 -4.51 9.41
CA ALA A 174 -18.03 -4.17 8.36
C ALA A 174 -17.17 -2.98 8.83
N ALA A 175 -15.90 -3.24 9.13
CA ALA A 175 -14.95 -2.19 9.45
C ALA A 175 -14.68 -1.38 8.17
N ARG A 176 -15.26 -0.19 8.08
CA ARG A 176 -14.90 0.81 7.06
C ARG A 176 -13.52 1.36 7.43
N CYS A 177 -12.47 0.90 6.76
CA CYS A 177 -11.19 1.57 6.84
C CYS A 177 -11.24 2.82 5.96
N SER A 178 -11.52 3.93 6.56
CA SER A 178 -11.26 5.24 5.98
C SER A 178 -9.81 5.60 6.31
N LEU A 179 -9.04 6.08 5.33
CA LEU A 179 -7.73 6.72 5.54
C LEU A 179 -7.79 7.80 6.66
N ARG A 180 -8.98 8.30 6.95
CA ARG A 180 -9.25 9.19 8.09
C ARG A 180 -8.91 8.55 9.44
N HIS A 181 -9.08 7.24 9.62
CA HIS A 181 -8.78 6.56 10.89
C HIS A 181 -7.29 6.32 11.12
N LEU A 182 -6.51 6.14 10.05
CA LEU A 182 -5.04 6.00 10.15
C LEU A 182 -4.35 7.29 10.60
N LEU A 183 -4.98 8.44 10.35
CA LEU A 183 -4.43 9.76 10.65
C LEU A 183 -5.05 10.41 11.89
N SER A 184 -5.93 9.73 12.62
CA SER A 184 -6.67 10.26 13.77
C SER A 184 -6.25 9.66 15.13
N GLY A 185 -5.07 9.00 15.18
CA GLY A 185 -4.47 8.53 16.44
C GLY A 185 -3.52 9.54 17.07
#